data_21d4278157007b1f2acc84a418dd7e40
#
_entry.id   21d4278157007b1f2acc84a418dd7e40
#
_cell.length_a   1.000
_cell.length_b   1.000
_cell.length_c   1.000
_cell.angle_alpha   90.00
_cell.angle_beta   90.00
_cell.angle_gamma   90.00
#
_symmetry.space_group_name_H-M   'P 1'
#
loop_
_entity.id
_entity.type
_entity.pdbx_description
1 polymer ?
#
loop_
_entity_poly.entity_id
_entity_poly.type
_entity_poly.pdbx_seq_one_letter_code
_entity_poly.pdbx_strand_id
1 'polypeptide(L)'
;MSHSRICRSRPLLKGFKVWMFITICCMLLIAVAFLTSDVGTTVFNFQSRLPPIPNVVKWYNYSAGDPFSGEKLAMDDPKVVKKLMSNFLLPPPKLGPKYTYYLSNPRTKDTSMGQSEKIRNILHNRKDGFFIECGALDGETRSNTLYMERFLNWSGLLIEADPLNFAQMLRKNRHAWLSPTCLSKTPYPQIVSFKQDFNIGRISDNEIGQQRSGYVDVQCFPIYSYLLALNITHVDYFSLDVEGDELDVLKTLPFDKVDIETLSVEFAHVPDGKEALKEFMTSKGYSAVAEVTHPDWLANDFIFVKNKN
;
A
#
# COMPACT_ATOMS: atom_id res chain seq x y z
N MET A 1 86.71 18.22 36.82
CA MET A 1 85.74 19.25 37.20
C MET A 1 84.96 19.63 35.95
N SER A 2 83.78 19.08 35.75
CA SER A 2 82.93 19.46 34.63
C SER A 2 81.47 19.27 35.09
N HIS A 3 80.69 20.37 35.22
CA HIS A 3 79.32 20.38 35.60
C HIS A 3 78.48 20.18 34.33
N SER A 4 77.75 19.11 34.24
CA SER A 4 76.66 18.91 33.25
C SER A 4 75.41 19.57 33.75
N ARG A 5 74.86 20.50 32.97
CA ARG A 5 73.48 21.09 33.19
C ARG A 5 72.46 20.23 32.48
N ILE A 6 71.58 19.65 33.22
CA ILE A 6 70.39 18.98 32.71
C ILE A 6 69.29 20.05 32.39
N CYS A 7 68.93 20.12 31.12
CA CYS A 7 67.87 20.97 30.65
C CYS A 7 66.55 20.22 30.84
N ARG A 8 65.65 20.69 31.75
CA ARG A 8 64.28 20.18 31.92
C ARG A 8 63.36 20.78 30.86
N SER A 9 62.92 19.98 29.94
CA SER A 9 61.88 20.34 28.97
C SER A 9 60.51 20.48 29.65
N ARG A 10 59.79 21.54 29.31
CA ARG A 10 58.49 21.96 29.88
C ARG A 10 57.30 21.06 29.45
N PRO A 11 56.37 20.72 30.33
CA PRO A 11 55.19 19.91 30.00
C PRO A 11 53.94 20.70 29.52
N LEU A 12 54.11 21.88 28.93
CA LEU A 12 53.00 22.82 28.58
C LEU A 12 52.24 22.46 27.29
N LEU A 13 52.80 21.64 26.41
CA LEU A 13 52.17 21.30 25.11
C LEU A 13 51.15 20.14 25.18
N LYS A 14 51.20 19.30 26.19
CA LYS A 14 50.24 18.17 26.31
C LYS A 14 48.87 18.61 26.82
N GLY A 15 48.81 19.60 27.71
CA GLY A 15 47.55 20.11 28.27
C GLY A 15 46.70 20.82 27.22
N PHE A 16 47.33 21.59 26.30
CA PHE A 16 46.61 22.35 25.29
C PHE A 16 45.90 21.45 24.24
N LYS A 17 46.55 20.34 23.84
CA LYS A 17 45.96 19.37 22.91
C LYS A 17 44.76 18.62 23.53
N VAL A 18 44.86 18.28 24.80
CA VAL A 18 43.72 17.60 25.52
C VAL A 18 42.56 18.56 25.68
N TRP A 19 42.77 19.83 26.04
CA TRP A 19 41.70 20.82 26.15
C TRP A 19 41.03 21.08 24.79
N MET A 20 41.79 21.19 23.70
CA MET A 20 41.24 21.38 22.37
C MET A 20 40.44 20.18 21.90
N PHE A 21 40.83 18.97 22.28
CA PHE A 21 40.09 17.75 21.95
C PHE A 21 38.77 17.67 22.71
N ILE A 22 38.76 18.01 24.00
CA ILE A 22 37.55 18.06 24.82
C ILE A 22 36.55 19.12 24.31
N THR A 23 37.04 20.33 23.94
CA THR A 23 36.14 21.37 23.37
C THR A 23 35.57 20.99 22.03
N ILE A 24 36.31 20.31 21.14
CA ILE A 24 35.81 19.81 19.86
C ILE A 24 34.76 18.70 20.09
N CYS A 25 35.02 17.76 21.00
CA CYS A 25 34.05 16.71 21.36
C CYS A 25 32.77 17.30 21.97
N CYS A 26 32.87 18.30 22.85
CA CYS A 26 31.70 18.97 23.41
C CYS A 26 30.91 19.74 22.35
N MET A 27 31.56 20.43 21.41
CA MET A 27 30.87 21.09 20.29
C MET A 27 30.20 20.12 19.35
N LEU A 28 30.83 18.96 19.08
CA LEU A 28 30.20 17.89 18.28
C LEU A 28 28.99 17.28 19.00
N LEU A 29 29.06 17.06 20.29
CA LEU A 29 27.93 16.55 21.08
C LEU A 29 26.77 17.54 21.14
N ILE A 30 27.07 18.85 21.26
CA ILE A 30 26.07 19.92 21.21
C ILE A 30 25.45 20.00 19.81
N ALA A 31 26.25 19.92 18.75
CA ALA A 31 25.75 19.92 17.37
C ALA A 31 24.85 18.70 17.07
N VAL A 32 25.22 17.50 17.55
CA VAL A 32 24.41 16.29 17.46
C VAL A 32 23.12 16.44 18.27
N ALA A 33 23.17 17.01 19.48
CA ALA A 33 21.99 17.27 20.31
C ALA A 33 21.05 18.29 19.65
N PHE A 34 21.56 19.33 18.99
CA PHE A 34 20.74 20.28 18.23
C PHE A 34 20.12 19.62 17.00
N LEU A 35 20.85 18.82 16.24
CA LEU A 35 20.35 18.09 15.09
C LEU A 35 19.28 17.06 15.48
N THR A 36 19.45 16.38 16.60
CA THR A 36 18.46 15.40 17.10
C THR A 36 17.24 16.08 17.73
N SER A 37 17.38 17.25 18.35
CA SER A 37 16.24 18.00 18.91
C SER A 37 15.35 18.58 17.80
N ASP A 38 15.93 19.09 16.72
CA ASP A 38 15.16 19.61 15.60
C ASP A 38 14.45 18.51 14.81
N VAL A 39 15.11 17.35 14.63
CA VAL A 39 14.47 16.18 14.00
C VAL A 39 13.36 15.63 14.91
N GLY A 40 13.61 15.51 16.21
CA GLY A 40 12.62 15.01 17.17
C GLY A 40 11.40 15.94 17.27
N THR A 41 11.59 17.27 17.33
CA THR A 41 10.49 18.24 17.35
C THR A 41 9.74 18.32 16.03
N THR A 42 10.42 18.16 14.90
CA THR A 42 9.78 18.14 13.57
C THR A 42 8.92 16.90 13.41
N VAL A 43 9.40 15.73 13.82
CA VAL A 43 8.65 14.47 13.77
C VAL A 43 7.46 14.51 14.74
N PHE A 44 7.66 15.00 15.97
CA PHE A 44 6.60 15.11 16.97
C PHE A 44 5.49 16.09 16.55
N ASN A 45 5.86 17.26 15.99
CA ASN A 45 4.91 18.24 15.47
C ASN A 45 4.15 17.73 14.23
N PHE A 46 4.74 16.83 13.45
CA PHE A 46 4.07 16.23 12.29
C PHE A 46 3.05 15.18 12.72
N GLN A 47 3.40 14.30 13.65
CA GLN A 47 2.46 13.29 14.20
C GLN A 47 1.27 13.93 14.91
N SER A 48 1.45 15.08 15.56
CA SER A 48 0.34 15.82 16.22
C SER A 48 -0.66 16.43 15.23
N ARG A 49 -0.34 16.52 13.93
CA ARG A 49 -1.23 17.04 12.87
C ARG A 49 -2.07 15.96 12.21
N LEU A 50 -1.73 14.67 12.39
CA LEU A 50 -2.51 13.59 11.82
C LEU A 50 -3.82 13.42 12.63
N PRO A 51 -4.96 13.16 11.96
CA PRO A 51 -6.18 12.79 12.62
C PRO A 51 -5.98 11.58 13.56
N PRO A 52 -6.78 11.43 14.63
CA PRO A 52 -6.72 10.24 15.47
C PRO A 52 -7.02 8.98 14.64
N ILE A 53 -6.50 7.83 15.09
CA ILE A 53 -6.79 6.55 14.44
C ILE A 53 -8.28 6.24 14.62
N PRO A 54 -9.05 6.08 13.53
CA PRO A 54 -10.48 5.81 13.63
C PRO A 54 -10.74 4.37 14.09
N ASN A 55 -11.89 4.15 14.74
CA ASN A 55 -12.33 2.82 15.09
C ASN A 55 -12.90 2.12 13.84
N VAL A 56 -12.28 1.01 13.46
CA VAL A 56 -12.65 0.22 12.28
C VAL A 56 -13.38 -1.09 12.62
N VAL A 57 -13.56 -1.42 13.89
CA VAL A 57 -14.15 -2.70 14.36
C VAL A 57 -15.48 -3.04 13.70
N LYS A 58 -16.30 -2.05 13.39
CA LYS A 58 -17.60 -2.25 12.73
C LYS A 58 -17.56 -3.01 11.40
N TRP A 59 -16.42 -2.99 10.70
CA TRP A 59 -16.26 -3.68 9.41
C TRP A 59 -15.69 -5.10 9.54
N TYR A 60 -15.25 -5.47 10.75
CA TYR A 60 -14.53 -6.74 11.03
C TYR A 60 -15.27 -7.58 12.09
N ASN A 61 -16.54 -7.29 12.34
CA ASN A 61 -17.35 -8.05 13.29
C ASN A 61 -18.36 -8.91 12.50
N TYR A 62 -18.00 -10.16 12.28
CA TYR A 62 -18.80 -11.12 11.52
C TYR A 62 -19.36 -12.20 12.43
N SER A 63 -20.55 -12.73 12.07
CA SER A 63 -21.14 -13.89 12.72
C SER A 63 -21.04 -15.12 11.82
N ALA A 64 -20.92 -16.28 12.41
CA ALA A 64 -21.01 -17.55 11.67
C ALA A 64 -22.36 -17.61 10.94
N GLY A 65 -22.31 -17.97 9.63
CA GLY A 65 -23.50 -18.09 8.80
C GLY A 65 -24.01 -16.77 8.20
N ASP A 66 -23.16 -15.74 8.09
CA ASP A 66 -23.49 -14.53 7.35
C ASP A 66 -24.03 -14.90 5.94
N PRO A 67 -25.26 -14.45 5.57
CA PRO A 67 -25.90 -14.82 4.31
C PRO A 67 -25.16 -14.29 3.06
N PHE A 68 -24.16 -13.40 3.25
CA PHE A 68 -23.33 -12.84 2.20
C PHE A 68 -21.97 -13.55 2.06
N SER A 69 -21.86 -14.77 2.55
CA SER A 69 -20.70 -15.61 2.35
C SER A 69 -21.09 -16.92 1.66
N GLY A 70 -20.42 -17.25 0.55
CA GLY A 70 -20.54 -18.52 -0.15
C GLY A 70 -21.23 -18.48 -1.51
N GLU A 71 -21.27 -19.64 -2.17
CA GLU A 71 -21.65 -19.87 -3.58
C GLU A 71 -23.07 -19.46 -3.96
N LYS A 72 -23.94 -19.25 -2.97
CA LYS A 72 -25.35 -18.92 -3.21
C LYS A 72 -25.59 -17.52 -3.79
N LEU A 73 -24.56 -16.68 -3.78
CA LEU A 73 -24.63 -15.29 -4.22
C LEU A 73 -23.58 -15.06 -5.32
N ALA A 74 -24.04 -14.85 -6.55
CA ALA A 74 -23.14 -14.49 -7.65
C ALA A 74 -22.51 -13.08 -7.43
N MET A 75 -21.36 -12.83 -8.04
CA MET A 75 -20.64 -11.56 -7.95
C MET A 75 -21.42 -10.36 -8.49
N ASP A 76 -22.41 -10.60 -9.37
CA ASP A 76 -23.30 -9.59 -9.97
C ASP A 76 -24.72 -9.59 -9.37
N ASP A 77 -24.96 -10.37 -8.29
CA ASP A 77 -26.24 -10.30 -7.59
C ASP A 77 -26.46 -8.87 -7.03
N PRO A 78 -27.60 -8.24 -7.33
CA PRO A 78 -27.92 -6.90 -6.84
C PRO A 78 -27.83 -6.74 -5.32
N LYS A 79 -28.06 -7.81 -4.55
CA LYS A 79 -27.91 -7.79 -3.08
C LYS A 79 -26.45 -7.67 -2.67
N VAL A 80 -25.53 -8.36 -3.37
CA VAL A 80 -24.08 -8.27 -3.14
C VAL A 80 -23.60 -6.87 -3.45
N VAL A 81 -23.93 -6.34 -4.63
CA VAL A 81 -23.56 -4.99 -5.07
C VAL A 81 -24.12 -3.93 -4.09
N LYS A 82 -25.36 -4.06 -3.65
CA LYS A 82 -25.97 -3.14 -2.68
C LYS A 82 -25.28 -3.21 -1.33
N LYS A 83 -24.97 -4.42 -0.81
CA LYS A 83 -24.26 -4.60 0.47
C LYS A 83 -22.86 -3.97 0.40
N LEU A 84 -22.13 -4.24 -0.67
CA LEU A 84 -20.80 -3.66 -0.89
C LEU A 84 -20.86 -2.13 -0.87
N MET A 85 -21.75 -1.54 -1.69
CA MET A 85 -21.91 -0.07 -1.78
C MET A 85 -22.30 0.55 -0.44
N SER A 86 -23.24 -0.06 0.29
CA SER A 86 -23.81 0.55 1.49
C SER A 86 -22.94 0.37 2.74
N ASN A 87 -22.16 -0.72 2.83
CA ASN A 87 -21.49 -1.11 4.06
C ASN A 87 -19.96 -1.05 3.97
N PHE A 88 -19.39 -1.21 2.78
CA PHE A 88 -17.94 -1.41 2.62
C PHE A 88 -17.28 -0.43 1.65
N LEU A 89 -18.02 0.46 0.99
CA LEU A 89 -17.46 1.52 0.17
C LEU A 89 -17.59 2.87 0.86
N LEU A 90 -16.47 3.47 1.16
CA LEU A 90 -16.39 4.82 1.72
C LEU A 90 -16.07 5.79 0.58
N PRO A 91 -16.91 6.81 0.36
CA PRO A 91 -16.69 7.75 -0.73
C PRO A 91 -15.44 8.62 -0.48
N PRO A 92 -14.81 9.12 -1.57
CA PRO A 92 -13.72 10.07 -1.45
C PRO A 92 -14.18 11.35 -0.75
N PRO A 93 -13.30 12.03 -0.01
CA PRO A 93 -13.60 13.33 0.57
C PRO A 93 -13.89 14.35 -0.54
N LYS A 94 -14.74 15.32 -0.25
CA LYS A 94 -15.05 16.39 -1.22
C LYS A 94 -13.80 17.27 -1.44
N LEU A 95 -13.43 17.45 -2.70
CA LEU A 95 -12.40 18.43 -3.07
C LEU A 95 -12.92 19.84 -2.80
N GLY A 96 -12.05 20.68 -2.28
CA GLY A 96 -12.37 22.08 -2.01
C GLY A 96 -11.09 22.86 -1.68
N PRO A 97 -11.16 24.19 -1.49
CA PRO A 97 -9.97 25.03 -1.25
C PRO A 97 -9.13 24.63 -0.02
N LYS A 98 -9.72 23.88 0.91
CA LYS A 98 -9.06 23.40 2.14
C LYS A 98 -8.70 21.92 2.08
N TYR A 99 -8.89 21.27 0.93
CA TYR A 99 -8.52 19.86 0.78
C TYR A 99 -7.00 19.69 0.92
N THR A 100 -6.59 18.74 1.71
CA THR A 100 -5.18 18.39 1.89
C THR A 100 -5.02 16.91 2.20
N TYR A 101 -3.95 16.31 1.71
CA TYR A 101 -3.50 14.98 2.10
C TYR A 101 -2.78 15.05 3.45
N TYR A 102 -2.99 14.04 4.31
CA TYR A 102 -2.26 13.88 5.57
C TYR A 102 -1.18 12.82 5.44
N LEU A 103 -0.24 13.04 4.52
CA LEU A 103 0.83 12.11 4.23
C LEU A 103 1.94 12.18 5.27
N SER A 104 2.53 11.04 5.60
CA SER A 104 3.71 10.94 6.47
C SER A 104 4.96 11.51 5.77
N ASN A 105 5.06 11.29 4.45
CA ASN A 105 6.17 11.75 3.62
C ASN A 105 5.70 12.61 2.43
N PRO A 106 5.12 13.79 2.66
CA PRO A 106 4.50 14.60 1.60
C PRO A 106 5.48 15.08 0.52
N ARG A 107 6.80 15.06 0.80
CA ARG A 107 7.85 15.43 -0.15
C ARG A 107 8.15 14.31 -1.17
N THR A 108 7.91 13.06 -0.81
CA THR A 108 8.05 11.94 -1.74
C THR A 108 6.95 12.03 -2.78
N LYS A 109 7.33 12.17 -4.05
CA LYS A 109 6.37 12.28 -5.15
C LYS A 109 5.82 10.91 -5.54
N ASP A 110 6.71 9.97 -5.80
CA ASP A 110 6.38 8.60 -6.16
C ASP A 110 6.78 7.67 -5.01
N THR A 111 5.82 6.96 -4.46
CA THR A 111 5.99 6.05 -3.33
C THR A 111 6.11 4.59 -3.76
N SER A 112 5.87 4.30 -5.05
CA SER A 112 6.00 2.96 -5.62
C SER A 112 7.47 2.51 -5.70
N MET A 113 7.68 1.24 -5.97
CA MET A 113 9.01 0.68 -6.23
C MET A 113 9.33 0.62 -7.74
N GLY A 114 8.68 1.49 -8.55
CA GLY A 114 8.87 1.58 -10.01
C GLY A 114 7.62 1.23 -10.84
N GLN A 115 6.61 0.61 -10.25
CA GLN A 115 5.36 0.25 -10.94
C GLN A 115 4.66 1.51 -11.49
N SER A 116 4.46 2.51 -10.63
CA SER A 116 3.85 3.80 -11.00
C SER A 116 4.56 4.45 -12.19
N GLU A 117 5.89 4.49 -12.18
CA GLU A 117 6.67 5.07 -13.27
C GLU A 117 6.47 4.31 -14.60
N LYS A 118 6.49 2.98 -14.56
CA LYS A 118 6.25 2.16 -15.75
C LYS A 118 4.87 2.41 -16.35
N ILE A 119 3.83 2.39 -15.53
CA ILE A 119 2.44 2.64 -15.95
C ILE A 119 2.29 4.06 -16.52
N ARG A 120 2.83 5.07 -15.85
CA ARG A 120 2.79 6.46 -16.35
C ARG A 120 3.48 6.64 -17.70
N ASN A 121 4.59 5.96 -17.92
CA ASN A 121 5.29 5.99 -19.19
C ASN A 121 4.46 5.31 -20.31
N ILE A 122 3.84 4.16 -20.03
CA ILE A 122 2.96 3.44 -20.96
C ILE A 122 1.74 4.31 -21.32
N LEU A 123 1.13 4.94 -20.33
CA LEU A 123 -0.06 5.78 -20.51
C LEU A 123 0.27 7.25 -20.84
N HIS A 124 1.55 7.58 -21.16
CA HIS A 124 2.01 8.92 -21.54
C HIS A 124 1.60 10.02 -20.55
N ASN A 125 1.64 9.73 -19.25
CA ASN A 125 1.17 10.62 -18.16
C ASN A 125 -0.27 11.11 -18.38
N ARG A 126 -1.15 10.20 -18.84
CA ARG A 126 -2.59 10.44 -18.96
C ARG A 126 -3.14 11.10 -17.72
N LYS A 127 -4.01 12.09 -17.89
CA LYS A 127 -4.75 12.73 -16.81
C LYS A 127 -6.17 12.15 -16.71
N ASP A 128 -6.79 12.38 -15.55
CA ASP A 128 -8.20 12.10 -15.30
C ASP A 128 -8.57 10.61 -15.50
N GLY A 129 -7.62 9.70 -15.19
CA GLY A 129 -7.83 8.26 -15.27
C GLY A 129 -8.49 7.68 -14.02
N PHE A 130 -8.78 6.38 -14.08
CA PHE A 130 -9.32 5.61 -12.96
C PHE A 130 -8.40 4.45 -12.60
N PHE A 131 -8.05 4.34 -11.32
CA PHE A 131 -7.24 3.25 -10.80
C PHE A 131 -7.97 2.37 -9.81
N ILE A 132 -7.48 1.12 -9.68
CA ILE A 132 -7.75 0.24 -8.55
C ILE A 132 -6.41 -0.16 -7.95
N GLU A 133 -6.28 -0.12 -6.63
CA GLU A 133 -5.12 -0.62 -5.89
C GLU A 133 -5.62 -1.56 -4.79
N CYS A 134 -5.24 -2.83 -4.87
CA CYS A 134 -5.53 -3.84 -3.88
C CYS A 134 -4.24 -4.28 -3.20
N GLY A 135 -4.27 -4.43 -1.87
CA GLY A 135 -3.09 -4.41 -1.02
C GLY A 135 -2.60 -2.98 -0.80
N ALA A 136 -3.55 -2.05 -0.59
CA ALA A 136 -3.25 -0.62 -0.55
C ALA A 136 -2.55 -0.14 0.73
N LEU A 137 -2.30 -1.04 1.68
CA LEU A 137 -1.58 -0.82 2.94
C LEU A 137 -2.15 0.41 3.69
N ASP A 138 -1.31 1.37 4.05
CA ASP A 138 -1.72 2.61 4.71
C ASP A 138 -2.16 3.71 3.71
N GLY A 139 -2.24 3.40 2.43
CA GLY A 139 -2.61 4.32 1.36
C GLY A 139 -1.50 5.29 0.94
N GLU A 140 -0.29 5.18 1.50
CA GLU A 140 0.86 6.02 1.16
C GLU A 140 2.12 5.18 0.93
N THR A 141 2.46 4.32 1.89
CA THR A 141 3.67 3.50 1.86
C THR A 141 3.60 2.53 0.67
N ARG A 142 4.55 2.63 -0.25
CA ARG A 142 4.62 1.82 -1.47
C ARG A 142 3.39 1.91 -2.39
N SER A 143 2.51 2.91 -2.19
CA SER A 143 1.34 3.05 -3.05
C SER A 143 1.74 3.24 -4.51
N ASN A 144 1.18 2.40 -5.36
CA ASN A 144 1.40 2.41 -6.81
C ASN A 144 0.54 3.46 -7.54
N THR A 145 -0.44 4.07 -6.85
CA THR A 145 -1.43 4.98 -7.44
C THR A 145 -1.39 6.40 -6.87
N LEU A 146 -0.73 6.63 -5.74
CA LEU A 146 -0.70 7.95 -5.09
C LEU A 146 -0.15 9.05 -6.00
N TYR A 147 0.85 8.75 -6.85
CA TYR A 147 1.36 9.73 -7.81
C TYR A 147 0.27 10.16 -8.81
N MET A 148 -0.46 9.20 -9.39
CA MET A 148 -1.53 9.47 -10.35
C MET A 148 -2.63 10.34 -9.73
N GLU A 149 -3.05 10.02 -8.52
CA GLU A 149 -4.04 10.82 -7.78
C GLU A 149 -3.56 12.24 -7.53
N ARG A 150 -2.33 12.42 -7.02
CA ARG A 150 -1.80 13.73 -6.62
C ARG A 150 -1.45 14.65 -7.78
N PHE A 151 -0.96 14.11 -8.87
CA PHE A 151 -0.31 14.90 -9.92
C PHE A 151 -0.97 14.78 -11.29
N LEU A 152 -1.80 13.74 -11.51
CA LEU A 152 -2.47 13.51 -12.78
C LEU A 152 -4.01 13.58 -12.68
N ASN A 153 -4.53 13.99 -11.51
CA ASN A 153 -5.97 14.12 -11.24
C ASN A 153 -6.77 12.83 -11.43
N TRP A 154 -6.16 11.67 -11.12
CA TRP A 154 -6.86 10.41 -11.19
C TRP A 154 -7.79 10.23 -9.99
N SER A 155 -8.88 9.53 -10.21
CA SER A 155 -9.75 8.97 -9.16
C SER A 155 -9.55 7.45 -9.08
N GLY A 156 -10.05 6.82 -8.03
CA GLY A 156 -9.87 5.38 -7.95
C GLY A 156 -10.48 4.73 -6.73
N LEU A 157 -10.05 3.48 -6.52
CA LEU A 157 -10.47 2.61 -5.42
C LEU A 157 -9.24 2.00 -4.75
N LEU A 158 -9.16 2.11 -3.43
CA LEU A 158 -8.17 1.46 -2.57
C LEU A 158 -8.85 0.38 -1.74
N ILE A 159 -8.32 -0.84 -1.79
CA ILE A 159 -8.83 -2.00 -1.05
C ILE A 159 -7.74 -2.48 -0.12
N GLU A 160 -8.06 -2.58 1.18
CA GLU A 160 -7.12 -3.03 2.21
C GLU A 160 -7.84 -3.93 3.23
N ALA A 161 -7.33 -5.14 3.38
CA ALA A 161 -7.93 -6.17 4.20
C ALA A 161 -7.57 -6.03 5.69
N ASP A 162 -6.32 -5.64 6.00
CA ASP A 162 -5.87 -5.53 7.40
C ASP A 162 -6.51 -4.30 8.08
N PRO A 163 -7.24 -4.50 9.20
CA PRO A 163 -7.87 -3.39 9.93
C PRO A 163 -6.89 -2.35 10.45
N LEU A 164 -5.65 -2.73 10.77
CA LEU A 164 -4.64 -1.80 11.26
C LEU A 164 -4.13 -0.90 10.13
N ASN A 165 -3.85 -1.48 8.98
CA ASN A 165 -3.45 -0.76 7.77
C ASN A 165 -4.59 0.14 7.28
N PHE A 166 -5.81 -0.39 7.20
CA PHE A 166 -6.98 0.37 6.79
C PHE A 166 -7.25 1.57 7.70
N ALA A 167 -7.11 1.41 9.02
CA ALA A 167 -7.23 2.51 9.97
C ALA A 167 -6.19 3.62 9.72
N GLN A 168 -4.97 3.26 9.31
CA GLN A 168 -3.96 4.24 8.91
C GLN A 168 -4.31 4.89 7.58
N MET A 169 -4.83 4.13 6.60
CA MET A 169 -5.25 4.64 5.28
C MET A 169 -6.36 5.69 5.43
N LEU A 170 -7.34 5.47 6.31
CA LEU A 170 -8.41 6.45 6.59
C LEU A 170 -7.86 7.82 7.03
N ARG A 171 -6.68 7.86 7.66
CA ARG A 171 -6.04 9.11 8.13
C ARG A 171 -5.32 9.88 7.01
N LYS A 172 -5.02 9.24 5.87
CA LYS A 172 -4.26 9.87 4.79
C LYS A 172 -5.08 10.86 3.98
N ASN A 173 -6.40 10.82 4.11
CA ASN A 173 -7.32 11.67 3.35
C ASN A 173 -7.12 11.55 1.83
N ARG A 174 -7.01 10.28 1.33
CA ARG A 174 -6.89 9.98 -0.10
C ARG A 174 -8.17 10.38 -0.84
N HIS A 175 -8.02 10.92 -2.05
CA HIS A 175 -9.15 11.26 -2.93
C HIS A 175 -9.58 10.05 -3.78
N ALA A 176 -9.82 8.95 -3.12
CA ALA A 176 -10.25 7.68 -3.70
C ALA A 176 -11.37 7.06 -2.86
N TRP A 177 -12.13 6.15 -3.43
CA TRP A 177 -12.98 5.23 -2.68
C TRP A 177 -12.11 4.31 -1.84
N LEU A 178 -12.54 4.01 -0.61
CA LEU A 178 -11.82 3.12 0.30
C LEU A 178 -12.70 1.93 0.66
N SER A 179 -12.10 0.73 0.76
CA SER A 179 -12.82 -0.48 1.16
C SER A 179 -12.03 -1.31 2.18
N PRO A 180 -12.61 -1.60 3.37
CA PRO A 180 -12.01 -2.44 4.43
C PRO A 180 -12.26 -3.94 4.17
N THR A 181 -11.81 -4.45 3.05
CA THR A 181 -12.16 -5.78 2.55
C THR A 181 -10.99 -6.41 1.82
N CYS A 182 -11.11 -7.69 1.44
CA CYS A 182 -10.20 -8.34 0.51
C CYS A 182 -10.88 -8.60 -0.85
N LEU A 183 -10.10 -8.97 -1.86
CA LEU A 183 -10.63 -9.51 -3.10
C LEU A 183 -10.92 -11.00 -2.92
N SER A 184 -12.09 -11.44 -3.38
CA SER A 184 -12.44 -12.86 -3.36
C SER A 184 -11.72 -13.58 -4.49
N LYS A 185 -11.21 -14.77 -4.18
CA LYS A 185 -10.62 -15.70 -5.15
C LYS A 185 -11.65 -16.66 -5.78
N THR A 186 -12.92 -16.40 -5.53
CA THR A 186 -14.06 -17.10 -6.10
C THR A 186 -15.07 -16.11 -6.69
N PRO A 187 -15.94 -16.52 -7.64
CA PRO A 187 -16.92 -15.61 -8.27
C PRO A 187 -18.14 -15.30 -7.36
N TYR A 188 -17.93 -15.29 -6.04
CA TYR A 188 -18.93 -14.95 -5.03
C TYR A 188 -18.26 -14.37 -3.78
N PRO A 189 -18.99 -13.59 -2.95
CA PRO A 189 -18.43 -13.02 -1.74
C PRO A 189 -18.12 -14.10 -0.70
N GLN A 190 -17.07 -13.90 0.07
CA GLN A 190 -16.64 -14.78 1.14
C GLN A 190 -16.21 -14.01 2.37
N ILE A 191 -16.43 -14.58 3.56
CA ILE A 191 -15.72 -14.20 4.76
C ILE A 191 -14.55 -15.19 4.90
N VAL A 192 -13.36 -14.68 5.12
CA VAL A 192 -12.13 -15.47 5.23
C VAL A 192 -11.36 -15.10 6.48
N SER A 193 -10.56 -16.03 7.00
CA SER A 193 -9.55 -15.73 8.01
C SER A 193 -8.37 -15.07 7.32
N PHE A 194 -7.95 -13.91 7.80
CA PHE A 194 -6.84 -13.12 7.25
C PHE A 194 -5.71 -13.04 8.26
N LYS A 195 -4.51 -13.46 7.88
CA LYS A 195 -3.30 -13.32 8.68
C LYS A 195 -2.81 -11.87 8.56
N GLN A 196 -2.76 -11.18 9.70
CA GLN A 196 -2.20 -9.82 9.78
C GLN A 196 -0.67 -9.91 9.84
N ASP A 197 0.01 -9.29 8.89
CA ASP A 197 1.48 -9.29 8.84
C ASP A 197 1.97 -8.05 8.07
N PHE A 198 1.53 -6.88 8.51
CA PHE A 198 1.83 -5.57 7.90
C PHE A 198 1.64 -5.59 6.37
N ASN A 199 2.75 -5.61 5.60
CA ASN A 199 2.72 -5.57 4.12
C ASN A 199 2.70 -6.94 3.44
N ILE A 200 2.74 -8.04 4.21
CA ILE A 200 2.67 -9.42 3.71
C ILE A 200 1.47 -10.17 4.30
N GLY A 201 0.42 -9.42 4.66
CA GLY A 201 -0.84 -9.99 5.14
C GLY A 201 -1.57 -10.73 4.02
N ARG A 202 -2.16 -11.92 4.34
CA ARG A 202 -2.76 -12.81 3.33
C ARG A 202 -3.93 -13.61 3.87
N ILE A 203 -4.76 -14.11 2.96
CA ILE A 203 -5.82 -15.07 3.28
C ILE A 203 -5.20 -16.36 3.86
N SER A 204 -5.85 -16.91 4.86
CA SER A 204 -5.43 -18.13 5.55
C SER A 204 -6.54 -19.17 5.51
N ASP A 205 -6.16 -20.44 5.44
CA ASP A 205 -7.09 -21.58 5.48
C ASP A 205 -7.66 -21.87 6.89
N ASN A 206 -7.45 -20.97 7.86
CA ASN A 206 -8.02 -21.12 9.18
C ASN A 206 -9.55 -20.98 9.17
N GLU A 207 -10.20 -21.68 10.09
CA GLU A 207 -11.65 -21.54 10.28
C GLU A 207 -12.04 -20.12 10.77
N ILE A 208 -13.14 -19.63 10.22
CA ILE A 208 -13.74 -18.34 10.55
C ILE A 208 -14.32 -18.39 11.98
N GLY A 209 -14.29 -17.28 12.69
CA GLY A 209 -14.85 -17.15 14.03
C GLY A 209 -13.94 -17.62 15.15
N GLN A 210 -12.74 -18.11 14.87
CA GLN A 210 -11.76 -18.46 15.86
C GLN A 210 -10.88 -17.25 16.21
N GLN A 211 -10.93 -16.79 17.46
CA GLN A 211 -10.00 -15.75 17.92
C GLN A 211 -8.58 -16.31 18.00
N ARG A 212 -7.71 -15.84 17.10
CA ARG A 212 -6.28 -16.12 17.12
C ARG A 212 -5.49 -14.83 17.06
N SER A 213 -4.43 -14.75 17.84
CA SER A 213 -3.52 -13.61 17.77
C SER A 213 -2.91 -13.49 16.36
N GLY A 214 -2.98 -12.30 15.76
CA GLY A 214 -2.47 -12.04 14.41
C GLY A 214 -3.40 -12.49 13.28
N TYR A 215 -4.66 -12.85 13.59
CA TYR A 215 -5.68 -13.18 12.58
C TYR A 215 -6.96 -12.40 12.83
N VAL A 216 -7.65 -12.07 11.74
CA VAL A 216 -8.93 -11.38 11.74
C VAL A 216 -9.82 -11.94 10.64
N ASP A 217 -11.13 -12.02 10.90
CA ASP A 217 -12.06 -12.37 9.84
C ASP A 217 -12.35 -11.14 8.98
N VAL A 218 -12.29 -11.30 7.64
CA VAL A 218 -12.46 -10.23 6.67
C VAL A 218 -13.46 -10.64 5.60
N GLN A 219 -14.33 -9.71 5.22
CA GLN A 219 -15.20 -9.88 4.07
C GLN A 219 -14.41 -9.64 2.78
N CYS A 220 -14.43 -10.61 1.87
CA CYS A 220 -13.95 -10.45 0.51
C CYS A 220 -15.12 -10.34 -0.48
N PHE A 221 -14.91 -9.56 -1.53
CA PHE A 221 -15.82 -9.46 -2.67
C PHE A 221 -15.04 -9.69 -3.97
N PRO A 222 -15.67 -10.31 -4.99
CA PRO A 222 -15.10 -10.34 -6.33
C PRO A 222 -14.89 -8.93 -6.87
N ILE A 223 -13.79 -8.71 -7.61
CA ILE A 223 -13.48 -7.37 -8.16
C ILE A 223 -14.62 -6.83 -9.05
N TYR A 224 -15.31 -7.70 -9.78
CA TYR A 224 -16.44 -7.29 -10.62
C TYR A 224 -17.59 -6.67 -9.83
N SER A 225 -17.83 -7.11 -8.58
CA SER A 225 -18.82 -6.50 -7.70
C SER A 225 -18.52 -5.03 -7.40
N TYR A 226 -17.25 -4.65 -7.26
CA TYR A 226 -16.84 -3.24 -7.06
C TYR A 226 -17.05 -2.40 -8.31
N LEU A 227 -16.73 -2.94 -9.49
CA LEU A 227 -16.95 -2.25 -10.75
C LEU A 227 -18.45 -1.95 -10.96
N LEU A 228 -19.31 -2.93 -10.67
CA LEU A 228 -20.77 -2.73 -10.70
C LEU A 228 -21.25 -1.71 -9.65
N ALA A 229 -20.75 -1.80 -8.42
CA ALA A 229 -21.15 -0.88 -7.34
C ALA A 229 -20.78 0.57 -7.64
N LEU A 230 -19.65 0.80 -8.29
CA LEU A 230 -19.14 2.13 -8.67
C LEU A 230 -19.58 2.56 -10.08
N ASN A 231 -20.29 1.69 -10.82
CA ASN A 231 -20.67 1.91 -12.22
C ASN A 231 -19.45 2.21 -13.12
N ILE A 232 -18.37 1.45 -12.93
CA ILE A 232 -17.13 1.57 -13.68
C ILE A 232 -17.05 0.45 -14.71
N THR A 233 -16.85 0.80 -15.97
CA THR A 233 -16.69 -0.15 -17.09
C THR A 233 -15.29 -0.14 -17.66
N HIS A 234 -14.50 0.92 -17.39
CA HIS A 234 -13.11 1.07 -17.83
C HIS A 234 -12.21 1.40 -16.64
N VAL A 235 -11.05 0.73 -16.58
CA VAL A 235 -10.01 0.94 -15.57
C VAL A 235 -8.69 1.17 -16.32
N ASP A 236 -8.09 2.34 -16.14
CA ASP A 236 -6.81 2.66 -16.76
C ASP A 236 -5.67 1.86 -16.14
N TYR A 237 -5.72 1.66 -14.81
CA TYR A 237 -4.68 0.93 -14.09
C TYR A 237 -5.24 0.12 -12.91
N PHE A 238 -4.92 -1.17 -12.87
CA PHE A 238 -5.19 -2.06 -11.73
C PHE A 238 -3.88 -2.56 -11.13
N SER A 239 -3.59 -2.18 -9.90
CA SER A 239 -2.49 -2.69 -9.08
C SER A 239 -3.01 -3.81 -8.18
N LEU A 240 -2.50 -5.01 -8.37
CA LEU A 240 -2.90 -6.21 -7.65
C LEU A 240 -1.70 -6.82 -6.93
N ASP A 241 -1.74 -6.74 -5.60
CA ASP A 241 -0.75 -7.29 -4.69
C ASP A 241 -1.50 -7.84 -3.47
N VAL A 242 -1.76 -9.14 -3.44
CA VAL A 242 -2.59 -9.83 -2.44
C VAL A 242 -1.90 -11.07 -1.86
N GLU A 243 -0.57 -11.10 -1.99
CA GLU A 243 0.34 -12.01 -1.30
C GLU A 243 0.05 -13.50 -1.56
N GLY A 244 -0.15 -13.83 -2.86
CA GLY A 244 -0.25 -15.18 -3.39
C GLY A 244 -1.59 -15.57 -3.99
N ASP A 245 -2.63 -14.78 -3.86
CA ASP A 245 -3.96 -15.07 -4.41
C ASP A 245 -4.24 -14.34 -5.75
N GLU A 246 -3.22 -13.69 -6.37
CA GLU A 246 -3.35 -12.86 -7.58
C GLU A 246 -3.99 -13.61 -8.75
N LEU A 247 -3.47 -14.80 -9.04
CA LEU A 247 -3.96 -15.62 -10.17
C LEU A 247 -5.42 -16.05 -9.95
N ASP A 248 -5.79 -16.41 -8.72
CA ASP A 248 -7.15 -16.82 -8.40
C ASP A 248 -8.12 -15.64 -8.45
N VAL A 249 -7.71 -14.46 -7.97
CA VAL A 249 -8.49 -13.23 -8.12
C VAL A 249 -8.72 -12.91 -9.60
N LEU A 250 -7.67 -12.97 -10.43
CA LEU A 250 -7.77 -12.70 -11.86
C LEU A 250 -8.66 -13.70 -12.60
N LYS A 251 -8.69 -14.98 -12.19
CA LYS A 251 -9.62 -15.99 -12.73
C LYS A 251 -11.09 -15.63 -12.49
N THR A 252 -11.41 -14.81 -11.48
CA THR A 252 -12.79 -14.36 -11.23
C THR A 252 -13.24 -13.23 -12.14
N LEU A 253 -12.33 -12.54 -12.85
CA LEU A 253 -12.65 -11.42 -13.71
C LEU A 253 -13.38 -11.85 -14.97
N PRO A 254 -14.55 -11.27 -15.27
CA PRO A 254 -15.21 -11.45 -16.57
C PRO A 254 -14.60 -10.49 -17.60
N PHE A 255 -13.45 -10.88 -18.18
CA PHE A 255 -12.67 -10.06 -19.13
C PHE A 255 -13.46 -9.63 -20.39
N ASP A 256 -14.58 -10.29 -20.66
CA ASP A 256 -15.53 -9.92 -21.71
C ASP A 256 -16.47 -8.77 -21.33
N LYS A 257 -16.61 -8.48 -20.03
CA LYS A 257 -17.52 -7.45 -19.50
C LYS A 257 -16.79 -6.21 -18.96
N VAL A 258 -15.48 -6.32 -18.75
CA VAL A 258 -14.68 -5.23 -18.17
C VAL A 258 -13.51 -4.86 -19.07
N ASP A 259 -13.19 -3.57 -19.09
CA ASP A 259 -12.05 -3.05 -19.83
C ASP A 259 -10.99 -2.54 -18.85
N ILE A 260 -9.91 -3.31 -18.69
CA ILE A 260 -8.75 -2.92 -17.87
C ILE A 260 -7.58 -2.72 -18.84
N GLU A 261 -7.06 -1.49 -18.95
CA GLU A 261 -6.03 -1.17 -19.92
C GLU A 261 -4.64 -1.66 -19.50
N THR A 262 -4.27 -1.42 -18.24
CA THR A 262 -2.97 -1.81 -17.70
C THR A 262 -3.08 -2.42 -16.32
N LEU A 263 -2.19 -3.36 -15.98
CA LEU A 263 -2.09 -3.95 -14.64
C LEU A 263 -0.61 -4.00 -14.20
N SER A 264 -0.36 -3.83 -12.89
CA SER A 264 0.78 -4.43 -12.22
C SER A 264 0.27 -5.58 -11.35
N VAL A 265 0.90 -6.72 -11.44
CA VAL A 265 0.48 -7.93 -10.70
C VAL A 265 1.71 -8.54 -10.05
N GLU A 266 1.69 -8.63 -8.73
CA GLU A 266 2.73 -9.29 -7.95
C GLU A 266 2.81 -10.77 -8.32
N PHE A 267 4.04 -11.31 -8.44
CA PHE A 267 4.25 -12.70 -8.85
C PHE A 267 5.11 -13.53 -7.88
N ALA A 268 5.71 -12.90 -6.88
CA ALA A 268 6.66 -13.62 -6.01
C ALA A 268 6.00 -14.71 -5.18
N HIS A 269 4.73 -14.52 -4.81
CA HIS A 269 4.01 -15.42 -3.92
C HIS A 269 2.95 -16.28 -4.63
N VAL A 270 2.81 -16.17 -5.96
CA VAL A 270 1.85 -16.97 -6.74
C VAL A 270 2.20 -18.46 -6.65
N PRO A 271 1.32 -19.34 -6.10
CA PRO A 271 1.64 -20.75 -5.87
C PRO A 271 1.97 -21.52 -7.15
N ASP A 272 1.28 -21.22 -8.25
CA ASP A 272 1.49 -21.85 -9.57
C ASP A 272 2.72 -21.29 -10.31
N GLY A 273 3.40 -20.30 -9.72
CA GLY A 273 4.57 -19.64 -10.26
C GLY A 273 4.25 -18.52 -11.27
N LYS A 274 5.25 -17.66 -11.50
CA LYS A 274 5.07 -16.48 -12.34
C LYS A 274 4.73 -16.79 -13.80
N GLU A 275 5.18 -17.91 -14.33
CA GLU A 275 4.87 -18.27 -15.73
C GLU A 275 3.39 -18.62 -15.91
N ALA A 276 2.75 -19.31 -14.94
CA ALA A 276 1.32 -19.59 -14.99
C ALA A 276 0.49 -18.31 -15.00
N LEU A 277 0.87 -17.31 -14.17
CA LEU A 277 0.24 -15.99 -14.17
C LEU A 277 0.37 -15.30 -15.54
N LYS A 278 1.56 -15.32 -16.14
CA LYS A 278 1.83 -14.72 -17.45
C LYS A 278 1.05 -15.40 -18.56
N GLU A 279 1.03 -16.74 -18.58
CA GLU A 279 0.27 -17.52 -19.55
C GLU A 279 -1.24 -17.24 -19.45
N PHE A 280 -1.77 -17.20 -18.23
CA PHE A 280 -3.17 -16.87 -17.99
C PHE A 280 -3.51 -15.48 -18.57
N MET A 281 -2.74 -14.43 -18.23
CA MET A 281 -2.99 -13.07 -18.72
C MET A 281 -2.83 -12.96 -20.23
N THR A 282 -1.87 -13.69 -20.81
CA THR A 282 -1.72 -13.78 -22.27
C THR A 282 -2.95 -14.39 -22.93
N SER A 283 -3.53 -15.43 -22.34
CA SER A 283 -4.77 -16.06 -22.80
C SER A 283 -5.99 -15.12 -22.74
N LYS A 284 -5.91 -14.07 -21.91
CA LYS A 284 -6.94 -13.03 -21.77
C LYS A 284 -6.70 -11.80 -22.66
N GLY A 285 -5.69 -11.86 -23.52
CA GLY A 285 -5.39 -10.78 -24.48
C GLY A 285 -4.49 -9.68 -23.90
N TYR A 286 -3.64 -10.00 -22.93
CA TYR A 286 -2.65 -9.08 -22.36
C TYR A 286 -1.24 -9.50 -22.72
N SER A 287 -0.36 -8.50 -22.87
CA SER A 287 1.09 -8.71 -23.02
C SER A 287 1.81 -8.27 -21.75
N ALA A 288 2.71 -9.10 -21.23
CA ALA A 288 3.66 -8.70 -20.20
C ALA A 288 4.77 -7.86 -20.84
N VAL A 289 4.74 -6.54 -20.62
CA VAL A 289 5.64 -5.58 -21.29
C VAL A 289 6.85 -5.21 -20.43
N ALA A 290 6.82 -5.48 -19.13
CA ALA A 290 7.93 -5.29 -18.22
C ALA A 290 7.79 -6.18 -16.96
N GLU A 291 8.92 -6.41 -16.31
CA GLU A 291 9.00 -6.85 -14.91
C GLU A 291 9.56 -5.70 -14.09
N VAL A 292 8.96 -5.43 -12.93
CA VAL A 292 9.47 -4.51 -11.93
C VAL A 292 9.94 -5.34 -10.76
N THR A 293 11.24 -5.31 -10.48
CA THR A 293 11.85 -6.06 -9.38
C THR A 293 12.70 -5.12 -8.54
N HIS A 294 12.74 -5.36 -7.24
CA HIS A 294 13.59 -4.61 -6.31
C HIS A 294 14.58 -5.56 -5.62
N PRO A 295 15.87 -5.15 -5.44
CA PRO A 295 16.89 -6.01 -4.81
C PRO A 295 16.51 -6.54 -3.43
N ASP A 296 15.75 -5.75 -2.65
CA ASP A 296 15.28 -6.12 -1.32
C ASP A 296 13.87 -6.75 -1.34
N TRP A 297 13.45 -7.31 -2.47
CA TRP A 297 12.14 -7.97 -2.63
C TRP A 297 10.93 -7.06 -2.35
N LEU A 298 11.08 -5.75 -2.45
CA LEU A 298 10.01 -4.77 -2.20
C LEU A 298 9.07 -4.59 -3.39
N ALA A 299 9.37 -5.20 -4.53
CA ALA A 299 8.55 -5.28 -5.72
C ALA A 299 8.95 -6.51 -6.52
N ASN A 300 7.98 -7.24 -7.03
CA ASN A 300 8.14 -8.38 -7.93
C ASN A 300 6.87 -8.47 -8.79
N ASP A 301 6.72 -7.53 -9.72
CA ASP A 301 5.49 -7.36 -10.47
C ASP A 301 5.71 -7.55 -11.96
N PHE A 302 4.77 -8.20 -12.64
CA PHE A 302 4.59 -8.02 -14.08
C PHE A 302 3.79 -6.75 -14.35
N ILE A 303 4.18 -6.04 -15.40
CA ILE A 303 3.36 -4.98 -15.99
C ILE A 303 2.69 -5.55 -17.24
N PHE A 304 1.38 -5.63 -17.20
CA PHE A 304 0.55 -6.08 -18.30
C PHE A 304 -0.14 -4.92 -19.01
N VAL A 305 -0.24 -5.02 -20.32
CA VAL A 305 -0.99 -4.09 -21.17
C VAL A 305 -1.96 -4.88 -22.03
N LYS A 306 -3.20 -4.43 -22.12
CA LYS A 306 -4.22 -5.01 -22.97
C LYS A 306 -3.81 -4.86 -24.44
N ASN A 307 -3.85 -5.96 -25.20
CA ASN A 307 -3.54 -5.91 -26.63
C ASN A 307 -4.63 -5.10 -27.36
N LYS A 308 -4.20 -4.23 -28.28
CA LYS A 308 -5.14 -3.54 -29.16
C LYS A 308 -5.60 -4.54 -30.21
N ASN A 309 -6.91 -4.74 -30.33
CA ASN A 309 -7.53 -5.50 -31.40
C ASN A 309 -7.44 -4.71 -32.72
#